data_58d725b6ad98389ef7390303c1fc8a01
#
_entry.id   58d725b6ad98389ef7390303c1fc8a01
#
_cell.length_a   1.000
_cell.length_b   1.000
_cell.length_c   1.000
_cell.angle_alpha   90.00
_cell.angle_beta   90.00
_cell.angle_gamma   90.00
#
_symmetry.space_group_name_H-M   'P 1'
#
loop_
_entity.id
_entity.type
_entity.pdbx_description
1 polymer ?
#
loop_
_entity_poly.entity_id
_entity_poly.type
_entity_poly.pdbx_seq_one_letter_code
_entity_poly.pdbx_strand_id
1 'polypeptide(L)'
;MHVNLSIVLMSFLNVFDINYHYLFHHFMKNFEKDYTINSFDQKFEIFKENVQFIYKHNQNNEKNFTLGINQFTDLTNDEFKDFVKSSKPKLYDFNKCDPMVTVKNDLPDSIDWREKNAVTEVKDQGQCGSCWSFSATGAIEGINSIVNKFLQSFSEQELVDCSSERPYHIRGCNGGLMDSAFNYVMDHGLCDDKDYPYDAKESECKSGQCKPKVKISKCYDVAPNNQIELKKAVSMQPVSVAIEADTRYFQSYKSGVLTSEACGTDLDHGVLVVGYGSEDGVDFWLVKNSWSSSWGEDGFVKIERTDSTNSEGVCGIAMEPSYPSF
;
A
#
# COMPACT_ATOMS: atom_id res chain seq x y z
N MET A 1 -16.80 -6.18 -19.78
CA MET A 1 -17.12 -7.39 -19.01
C MET A 1 -16.32 -8.53 -19.61
N HIS A 2 -15.01 -8.61 -19.34
CA HIS A 2 -14.15 -9.72 -19.73
C HIS A 2 -13.93 -10.59 -18.48
N VAL A 3 -14.71 -11.64 -18.39
CA VAL A 3 -14.58 -12.64 -17.34
C VAL A 3 -13.20 -13.29 -17.47
N ASN A 4 -12.43 -13.23 -16.43
CA ASN A 4 -11.11 -13.85 -16.27
C ASN A 4 -11.23 -15.38 -16.28
N LEU A 5 -11.40 -15.96 -17.48
CA LEU A 5 -11.58 -17.41 -17.68
C LEU A 5 -10.31 -18.21 -17.29
N SER A 6 -9.16 -17.54 -17.20
CA SER A 6 -7.87 -18.19 -16.91
C SER A 6 -7.68 -18.58 -15.43
N ILE A 7 -8.38 -17.95 -14.49
CA ILE A 7 -8.20 -18.20 -13.04
C ILE A 7 -9.05 -19.37 -12.56
N VAL A 8 -10.22 -19.60 -13.15
CA VAL A 8 -11.13 -20.68 -12.76
C VAL A 8 -10.63 -22.07 -13.23
N LEU A 9 -9.81 -22.13 -14.28
CA LEU A 9 -9.27 -23.39 -14.81
C LEU A 9 -8.08 -23.95 -14.01
N MET A 10 -7.42 -23.16 -13.16
CA MET A 10 -6.25 -23.62 -12.39
C MET A 10 -6.59 -24.57 -11.23
N SER A 11 -7.81 -24.61 -10.73
CA SER A 11 -8.18 -25.42 -9.56
C SER A 11 -8.27 -26.94 -9.80
N PHE A 12 -8.18 -27.41 -11.03
CA PHE A 12 -8.33 -28.84 -11.38
C PHE A 12 -7.19 -29.46 -12.19
N LEU A 13 -6.16 -28.68 -12.55
CA LEU A 13 -5.01 -29.19 -13.32
C LEU A 13 -3.88 -29.64 -12.39
N ASN A 14 -3.28 -30.81 -12.66
CA ASN A 14 -2.01 -31.19 -12.04
C ASN A 14 -0.90 -30.22 -12.50
N VAL A 15 0.11 -29.96 -11.66
CA VAL A 15 1.26 -29.08 -11.98
C VAL A 15 1.96 -29.48 -13.30
N PHE A 16 1.86 -30.76 -13.69
CA PHE A 16 2.41 -31.32 -14.93
C PHE A 16 1.62 -30.94 -16.21
N ASP A 17 0.39 -30.44 -16.08
CA ASP A 17 -0.46 -30.09 -17.22
C ASP A 17 -0.49 -28.58 -17.53
N ILE A 18 0.22 -27.76 -16.75
CA ILE A 18 0.27 -26.31 -16.93
C ILE A 18 1.18 -25.97 -18.12
N ASN A 19 0.61 -25.32 -19.14
CA ASN A 19 1.38 -24.76 -20.24
C ASN A 19 1.98 -23.41 -19.81
N TYR A 20 3.18 -23.44 -19.19
CA TYR A 20 3.86 -22.27 -18.69
C TYR A 20 4.22 -21.26 -19.79
N HIS A 21 4.58 -21.70 -21.00
CA HIS A 21 4.86 -20.79 -22.11
C HIS A 21 3.62 -20.00 -22.50
N TYR A 22 2.48 -20.65 -22.60
CA TYR A 22 1.22 -19.96 -22.88
C TYR A 22 0.88 -18.92 -21.80
N LEU A 23 1.02 -19.29 -20.51
CA LEU A 23 0.80 -18.37 -19.40
C LEU A 23 1.75 -17.20 -19.42
N PHE A 24 3.04 -17.43 -19.72
CA PHE A 24 4.05 -16.37 -19.77
C PHE A 24 3.78 -15.38 -20.90
N HIS A 25 3.40 -15.87 -22.10
CA HIS A 25 3.00 -14.98 -23.18
C HIS A 25 1.75 -14.14 -22.84
N HIS A 26 0.78 -14.74 -22.15
CA HIS A 26 -0.37 -13.98 -21.64
C HIS A 26 0.04 -12.94 -20.58
N PHE A 27 0.92 -13.32 -19.67
CA PHE A 27 1.47 -12.42 -18.66
C PHE A 27 2.18 -11.23 -19.32
N MET A 28 3.07 -11.48 -20.28
CA MET A 28 3.76 -10.42 -21.02
C MET A 28 2.77 -9.46 -21.67
N LYS A 29 1.75 -9.98 -22.32
CA LYS A 29 0.73 -9.17 -22.99
C LYS A 29 -0.09 -8.34 -21.99
N ASN A 30 -0.52 -8.94 -20.86
CA ASN A 30 -1.40 -8.28 -19.90
C ASN A 30 -0.69 -7.19 -19.07
N PHE A 31 0.61 -7.36 -18.84
CA PHE A 31 1.43 -6.44 -18.03
C PHE A 31 2.45 -5.66 -18.87
N GLU A 32 2.25 -5.65 -20.21
CA GLU A 32 3.09 -4.89 -21.17
C GLU A 32 4.58 -5.15 -20.98
N LYS A 33 4.95 -6.43 -20.71
CA LYS A 33 6.34 -6.84 -20.51
C LYS A 33 7.03 -7.08 -21.84
N ASP A 34 8.21 -6.48 -21.99
CA ASP A 34 9.10 -6.70 -23.13
C ASP A 34 10.49 -7.13 -22.64
N TYR A 35 11.02 -8.22 -23.19
CA TYR A 35 12.30 -8.77 -22.80
C TYR A 35 13.24 -8.89 -24.01
N THR A 36 14.51 -8.59 -23.76
CA THR A 36 15.56 -8.91 -24.74
C THR A 36 15.73 -10.42 -24.87
N ILE A 37 16.33 -10.88 -25.98
CA ILE A 37 16.66 -12.30 -26.18
C ILE A 37 17.47 -12.87 -24.99
N ASN A 38 18.35 -12.06 -24.42
CA ASN A 38 19.21 -12.51 -23.31
C ASN A 38 18.50 -12.60 -21.95
N SER A 39 17.39 -11.86 -21.76
CA SER A 39 16.63 -11.84 -20.50
C SER A 39 15.36 -12.69 -20.52
N PHE A 40 14.89 -13.08 -21.71
CA PHE A 40 13.63 -13.81 -21.88
C PHE A 40 13.63 -15.15 -21.11
N ASP A 41 14.64 -15.99 -21.32
CA ASP A 41 14.71 -17.31 -20.70
C ASP A 41 14.81 -17.21 -19.18
N GLN A 42 15.60 -16.25 -18.67
CA GLN A 42 15.73 -15.99 -17.24
C GLN A 42 14.39 -15.57 -16.63
N LYS A 43 13.68 -14.61 -17.23
CA LYS A 43 12.39 -14.11 -16.74
C LYS A 43 11.29 -15.17 -16.87
N PHE A 44 11.36 -16.02 -17.88
CA PHE A 44 10.48 -17.17 -18.02
C PHE A 44 10.65 -18.19 -16.88
N GLU A 45 11.89 -18.55 -16.53
CA GLU A 45 12.11 -19.49 -15.41
C GLU A 45 11.70 -18.89 -14.07
N ILE A 46 11.97 -17.60 -13.80
CA ILE A 46 11.49 -16.91 -12.60
C ILE A 46 9.95 -16.92 -12.54
N PHE A 47 9.30 -16.55 -13.63
CA PHE A 47 7.84 -16.59 -13.74
C PHE A 47 7.28 -17.98 -13.42
N LYS A 48 7.86 -19.02 -14.00
CA LYS A 48 7.46 -20.42 -13.80
C LYS A 48 7.60 -20.83 -12.33
N GLU A 49 8.71 -20.50 -11.67
CA GLU A 49 8.92 -20.77 -10.23
C GLU A 49 7.87 -20.06 -9.35
N ASN A 50 7.54 -18.82 -9.67
CA ASN A 50 6.53 -18.07 -8.96
C ASN A 50 5.12 -18.65 -9.18
N VAL A 51 4.79 -19.06 -10.41
CA VAL A 51 3.51 -19.73 -10.70
C VAL A 51 3.40 -21.07 -9.95
N GLN A 52 4.49 -21.83 -9.84
CA GLN A 52 4.52 -23.07 -9.06
C GLN A 52 4.30 -22.82 -7.57
N PHE A 53 4.91 -21.76 -7.03
CA PHE A 53 4.70 -21.34 -5.63
C PHE A 53 3.23 -20.94 -5.38
N ILE A 54 2.65 -20.09 -6.26
CA ILE A 54 1.25 -19.69 -6.22
C ILE A 54 0.32 -20.91 -6.23
N TYR A 55 0.54 -21.81 -7.17
CA TYR A 55 -0.26 -23.02 -7.29
C TYR A 55 -0.19 -23.91 -6.03
N LYS A 56 1.02 -24.16 -5.51
CA LYS A 56 1.23 -24.96 -4.31
C LYS A 56 0.54 -24.35 -3.07
N HIS A 57 0.61 -23.04 -2.92
CA HIS A 57 -0.08 -22.34 -1.82
C HIS A 57 -1.60 -22.51 -1.94
N ASN A 58 -2.14 -22.24 -3.12
CA ASN A 58 -3.60 -22.26 -3.34
C ASN A 58 -4.23 -23.66 -3.27
N GLN A 59 -3.44 -24.73 -3.30
CA GLN A 59 -3.94 -26.09 -3.07
C GLN A 59 -4.23 -26.38 -1.59
N ASN A 60 -3.73 -25.56 -0.67
CA ASN A 60 -4.00 -25.72 0.74
C ASN A 60 -5.29 -24.99 1.13
N ASN A 61 -6.37 -25.75 1.32
CA ASN A 61 -7.70 -25.21 1.68
C ASN A 61 -7.77 -24.64 3.12
N GLU A 62 -6.71 -24.77 3.91
CA GLU A 62 -6.65 -24.20 5.28
C GLU A 62 -6.15 -22.75 5.29
N LYS A 63 -5.76 -22.19 4.14
CA LYS A 63 -5.26 -20.83 4.03
C LYS A 63 -6.40 -19.81 3.92
N ASN A 64 -6.26 -18.72 4.65
CA ASN A 64 -7.23 -17.61 4.67
C ASN A 64 -7.05 -16.64 3.50
N PHE A 65 -6.03 -16.84 2.67
CA PHE A 65 -5.75 -15.98 1.51
C PHE A 65 -5.26 -16.80 0.32
N THR A 66 -5.42 -16.23 -0.85
CA THR A 66 -4.96 -16.81 -2.12
C THR A 66 -3.86 -15.95 -2.75
N LEU A 67 -3.03 -16.60 -3.55
CA LEU A 67 -2.00 -15.95 -4.36
C LEU A 67 -2.39 -15.97 -5.83
N GLY A 68 -1.87 -15.02 -6.61
CA GLY A 68 -2.16 -14.91 -8.04
C GLY A 68 -1.01 -14.33 -8.86
N ILE A 69 -1.13 -14.47 -10.16
CA ILE A 69 -0.23 -13.84 -11.12
C ILE A 69 -0.56 -12.35 -11.18
N ASN A 70 0.44 -11.50 -11.01
CA ASN A 70 0.37 -10.06 -11.11
C ASN A 70 1.64 -9.50 -11.77
N GLN A 71 1.77 -8.18 -11.88
CA GLN A 71 2.90 -7.51 -12.55
C GLN A 71 4.29 -7.83 -12.00
N PHE A 72 4.39 -8.45 -10.80
CA PHE A 72 5.66 -8.82 -10.15
C PHE A 72 6.02 -10.29 -10.31
N THR A 73 5.23 -11.08 -11.04
CA THR A 73 5.43 -12.53 -11.13
C THR A 73 6.71 -12.92 -11.90
N ASP A 74 7.31 -12.00 -12.65
CA ASP A 74 8.61 -12.13 -13.33
C ASP A 74 9.81 -11.66 -12.49
N LEU A 75 9.59 -11.31 -11.22
CA LEU A 75 10.65 -10.91 -10.30
C LEU A 75 10.98 -12.04 -9.33
N THR A 76 12.27 -12.27 -9.08
CA THR A 76 12.70 -13.02 -7.91
C THR A 76 12.26 -12.28 -6.64
N ASN A 77 12.22 -12.99 -5.49
CA ASN A 77 11.90 -12.29 -4.25
C ASN A 77 12.97 -11.24 -3.88
N ASP A 78 14.24 -11.45 -4.25
CA ASP A 78 15.29 -10.46 -3.99
C ASP A 78 15.11 -9.22 -4.88
N GLU A 79 14.78 -9.37 -6.19
CA GLU A 79 14.43 -8.24 -7.06
C GLU A 79 13.18 -7.50 -6.54
N PHE A 80 12.19 -8.23 -6.02
CA PHE A 80 11.00 -7.63 -5.42
C PHE A 80 11.32 -6.89 -4.11
N LYS A 81 12.19 -7.47 -3.27
CA LYS A 81 12.71 -6.79 -2.07
C LYS A 81 13.41 -5.48 -2.42
N ASP A 82 14.23 -5.48 -3.47
CA ASP A 82 14.90 -4.25 -3.91
C ASP A 82 13.90 -3.21 -4.41
N PHE A 83 12.81 -3.63 -5.07
CA PHE A 83 11.70 -2.77 -5.45
C PHE A 83 11.01 -2.15 -4.23
N VAL A 84 10.73 -2.93 -3.18
CA VAL A 84 10.09 -2.45 -1.94
C VAL A 84 11.07 -1.66 -1.06
N LYS A 85 12.30 -2.14 -0.88
CA LYS A 85 13.33 -1.58 0.02
C LYS A 85 13.86 -0.20 -0.35
N SER A 86 13.66 0.25 -1.57
CA SER A 86 13.96 1.64 -1.91
C SER A 86 13.24 2.63 -0.98
N SER A 87 12.34 2.12 -0.15
CA SER A 87 11.47 2.89 0.76
C SER A 87 11.88 2.90 2.23
N LYS A 88 12.94 2.15 2.66
CA LYS A 88 13.31 2.14 4.10
C LYS A 88 13.82 3.50 4.58
N PRO A 89 13.02 4.30 5.29
CA PRO A 89 13.52 5.50 5.92
C PRO A 89 14.37 5.11 7.13
N LYS A 90 15.52 5.76 7.31
CA LYS A 90 16.12 5.78 8.64
C LYS A 90 15.25 6.67 9.51
N LEU A 91 14.65 6.10 10.55
CA LEU A 91 13.91 6.82 11.58
C LEU A 91 14.79 7.97 12.13
N TYR A 92 14.49 9.17 11.72
CA TYR A 92 14.99 10.37 12.37
C TYR A 92 13.85 10.92 13.23
N ASP A 93 14.11 11.05 14.51
CA ASP A 93 13.18 11.44 15.58
C ASP A 93 12.67 12.91 15.48
N PHE A 94 12.83 13.57 14.32
CA PHE A 94 12.67 15.03 14.21
C PHE A 94 11.30 15.52 13.76
N ASN A 95 10.45 14.65 13.21
CA ASN A 95 9.17 15.05 12.62
C ASN A 95 8.01 14.15 13.13
N LYS A 96 7.87 14.06 14.45
CA LYS A 96 6.74 13.36 15.06
C LYS A 96 5.48 14.22 15.03
N CYS A 97 4.37 13.57 14.82
CA CYS A 97 3.06 14.17 15.03
C CYS A 97 2.71 14.26 16.53
N ASP A 98 1.70 15.01 16.88
CA ASP A 98 1.21 15.06 18.27
C ASP A 98 0.64 13.68 18.67
N PRO A 99 0.76 13.24 19.93
CA PRO A 99 0.09 12.02 20.37
C PRO A 99 -1.42 12.12 20.19
N MET A 100 -2.04 11.05 19.66
CA MET A 100 -3.49 10.95 19.55
C MET A 100 -4.16 11.02 20.92
N VAL A 101 -5.14 11.91 21.07
CA VAL A 101 -6.01 11.95 22.24
C VAL A 101 -7.25 11.10 21.97
N THR A 102 -7.41 10.02 22.71
CA THR A 102 -8.52 9.07 22.54
C THR A 102 -9.87 9.70 22.90
N VAL A 103 -10.86 9.61 22.01
CA VAL A 103 -12.15 10.28 22.20
C VAL A 103 -13.37 9.36 22.13
N LYS A 104 -13.24 8.12 21.59
CA LYS A 104 -14.40 7.25 21.33
C LYS A 104 -14.25 5.85 21.92
N ASN A 105 -15.28 5.41 22.68
CA ASN A 105 -15.37 4.04 23.19
C ASN A 105 -16.41 3.18 22.44
N ASP A 106 -17.31 3.79 21.67
CA ASP A 106 -18.33 3.08 20.89
C ASP A 106 -17.89 3.07 19.42
N LEU A 107 -17.35 1.93 18.97
CA LEU A 107 -16.80 1.74 17.65
C LEU A 107 -17.76 0.87 16.81
N PRO A 108 -17.98 1.20 15.52
CA PRO A 108 -18.73 0.32 14.64
C PRO A 108 -18.01 -1.03 14.48
N ASP A 109 -18.78 -2.09 14.21
CA ASP A 109 -18.23 -3.43 13.95
C ASP A 109 -17.38 -3.44 12.68
N SER A 110 -17.76 -2.65 11.67
CA SER A 110 -17.03 -2.49 10.41
C SER A 110 -17.11 -1.06 9.90
N ILE A 111 -16.13 -0.67 9.12
CA ILE A 111 -16.14 0.58 8.35
C ILE A 111 -15.37 0.40 7.04
N ASP A 112 -15.90 0.96 5.96
CA ASP A 112 -15.25 1.07 4.66
C ASP A 112 -15.36 2.52 4.17
N TRP A 113 -14.25 3.23 4.13
CA TRP A 113 -14.19 4.61 3.70
C TRP A 113 -14.38 4.78 2.18
N ARG A 114 -14.24 3.71 1.40
CA ARG A 114 -14.55 3.71 -0.05
C ARG A 114 -16.04 3.96 -0.26
N GLU A 115 -16.90 3.33 0.53
CA GLU A 115 -18.36 3.50 0.50
C GLU A 115 -18.81 4.89 0.96
N LYS A 116 -17.93 5.61 1.68
CA LYS A 116 -18.19 6.96 2.20
C LYS A 116 -17.57 8.06 1.33
N ASN A 117 -17.10 7.70 0.12
CA ASN A 117 -16.45 8.62 -0.81
C ASN A 117 -15.26 9.36 -0.20
N ALA A 118 -14.45 8.67 0.61
CA ALA A 118 -13.27 9.21 1.28
C ALA A 118 -11.96 8.51 0.87
N VAL A 119 -11.98 7.74 -0.23
CA VAL A 119 -10.82 7.04 -0.80
C VAL A 119 -10.81 7.26 -2.30
N THR A 120 -9.73 7.81 -2.83
CA THR A 120 -9.49 7.98 -4.28
C THR A 120 -9.17 6.64 -4.94
N GLU A 121 -9.16 6.60 -6.28
CA GLU A 121 -8.75 5.43 -7.04
C GLU A 121 -7.34 4.97 -6.64
N VAL A 122 -7.07 3.68 -6.84
CA VAL A 122 -5.74 3.10 -6.59
C VAL A 122 -4.77 3.60 -7.64
N LYS A 123 -3.65 4.15 -7.18
CA LYS A 123 -2.57 4.70 -8.01
C LYS A 123 -1.41 3.71 -8.13
N ASP A 124 -0.39 4.06 -8.92
CA ASP A 124 0.82 3.27 -9.12
C ASP A 124 2.07 4.11 -8.89
N GLN A 125 2.87 3.73 -7.89
CA GLN A 125 4.15 4.39 -7.58
C GLN A 125 5.27 4.08 -8.58
N GLY A 126 5.11 3.05 -9.42
CA GLY A 126 6.12 2.62 -10.38
C GLY A 126 7.46 2.27 -9.73
N GLN A 127 8.57 2.54 -10.41
CA GLN A 127 9.94 2.26 -9.95
C GLN A 127 10.52 3.37 -9.05
N CYS A 128 9.69 3.97 -8.19
CA CYS A 128 10.09 5.00 -7.24
C CYS A 128 9.66 4.59 -5.83
N GLY A 129 10.57 4.63 -4.87
CA GLY A 129 10.30 4.33 -3.46
C GLY A 129 9.50 5.42 -2.74
N SER A 130 8.37 5.81 -3.33
CA SER A 130 7.51 6.91 -2.88
C SER A 130 6.24 6.46 -2.16
N CYS A 131 6.13 5.20 -1.74
CA CYS A 131 4.96 4.66 -1.04
C CYS A 131 4.49 5.53 0.13
N TRP A 132 5.43 6.15 0.85
CA TRP A 132 5.18 7.11 1.93
C TRP A 132 4.36 8.32 1.45
N SER A 133 4.58 8.82 0.23
CA SER A 133 3.82 9.95 -0.32
C SER A 133 2.39 9.54 -0.68
N PHE A 134 2.18 8.34 -1.24
CA PHE A 134 0.85 7.81 -1.54
C PHE A 134 0.05 7.52 -0.27
N SER A 135 0.70 7.01 0.77
CA SER A 135 0.07 6.81 2.07
C SER A 135 -0.37 8.15 2.68
N ALA A 136 0.51 9.16 2.69
CA ALA A 136 0.21 10.47 3.23
C ALA A 136 -0.86 11.22 2.43
N THR A 137 -0.76 11.26 1.08
CA THR A 137 -1.79 11.89 0.24
C THR A 137 -3.14 11.23 0.42
N GLY A 138 -3.19 9.90 0.46
CA GLY A 138 -4.44 9.17 0.68
C GLY A 138 -5.12 9.50 2.02
N ALA A 139 -4.35 9.69 3.10
CA ALA A 139 -4.88 10.13 4.39
C ALA A 139 -5.41 11.58 4.33
N ILE A 140 -4.70 12.48 3.63
CA ILE A 140 -5.12 13.87 3.43
C ILE A 140 -6.38 13.94 2.54
N GLU A 141 -6.45 13.17 1.45
CA GLU A 141 -7.61 13.03 0.58
C GLU A 141 -8.85 12.57 1.37
N GLY A 142 -8.64 11.59 2.26
CA GLY A 142 -9.69 11.04 3.12
C GLY A 142 -10.27 12.08 4.08
N ILE A 143 -9.42 12.73 4.88
CA ILE A 143 -9.89 13.75 5.83
C ILE A 143 -10.46 14.97 5.10
N ASN A 144 -9.90 15.36 3.95
CA ASN A 144 -10.45 16.43 3.12
C ASN A 144 -11.88 16.09 2.68
N SER A 145 -12.12 14.88 2.20
CA SER A 145 -13.45 14.44 1.81
C SER A 145 -14.43 14.41 2.99
N ILE A 146 -13.98 13.95 4.17
CA ILE A 146 -14.82 13.87 5.37
C ILE A 146 -15.23 15.26 5.85
N VAL A 147 -14.30 16.23 5.88
CA VAL A 147 -14.55 17.59 6.39
C VAL A 147 -15.23 18.48 5.34
N ASN A 148 -14.67 18.53 4.13
CA ASN A 148 -15.09 19.44 3.06
C ASN A 148 -16.15 18.85 2.13
N LYS A 149 -16.53 17.56 2.31
CA LYS A 149 -17.52 16.84 1.51
C LYS A 149 -17.17 16.75 0.02
N PHE A 150 -15.89 16.82 -0.29
CA PHE A 150 -15.38 16.78 -1.66
C PHE A 150 -14.11 15.94 -1.72
N LEU A 151 -14.18 14.80 -2.41
CA LEU A 151 -13.02 13.94 -2.66
C LEU A 151 -12.19 14.52 -3.81
N GLN A 152 -10.91 14.74 -3.55
CA GLN A 152 -9.96 15.32 -4.49
C GLN A 152 -8.63 14.59 -4.41
N SER A 153 -7.98 14.33 -5.54
CA SER A 153 -6.65 13.75 -5.60
C SER A 153 -5.58 14.82 -5.44
N PHE A 154 -4.58 14.54 -4.59
CA PHE A 154 -3.46 15.45 -4.35
C PHE A 154 -2.15 14.87 -4.88
N SER A 155 -1.15 15.73 -5.05
CA SER A 155 0.12 15.42 -5.71
C SER A 155 1.09 14.67 -4.81
N GLU A 156 1.32 13.40 -5.10
CA GLU A 156 2.44 12.63 -4.56
C GLU A 156 3.78 13.17 -5.07
N GLN A 157 3.80 13.64 -6.33
CA GLN A 157 5.01 14.15 -6.96
C GLN A 157 5.54 15.41 -6.28
N GLU A 158 4.66 16.32 -5.84
CA GLU A 158 5.11 17.49 -5.08
C GLU A 158 5.83 17.09 -3.79
N LEU A 159 5.33 16.08 -3.08
CA LEU A 159 6.01 15.55 -1.90
C LEU A 159 7.36 14.94 -2.26
N VAL A 160 7.46 14.15 -3.34
CA VAL A 160 8.70 13.52 -3.80
C VAL A 160 9.75 14.56 -4.14
N ASP A 161 9.39 15.63 -4.86
CA ASP A 161 10.32 16.63 -5.37
C ASP A 161 10.69 17.71 -4.33
N CYS A 162 9.74 18.07 -3.44
CA CYS A 162 9.87 19.31 -2.65
C CYS A 162 10.18 19.10 -1.16
N SER A 163 10.04 17.87 -0.63
CA SER A 163 10.21 17.63 0.81
C SER A 163 11.59 17.09 1.21
N SER A 164 12.57 17.09 0.30
CA SER A 164 13.92 16.59 0.56
C SER A 164 14.75 17.51 1.47
N GLU A 165 14.41 18.79 1.55
CA GLU A 165 15.13 19.77 2.36
C GLU A 165 14.77 19.67 3.85
N ARG A 166 15.62 20.28 4.70
CA ARG A 166 15.31 20.42 6.13
C ARG A 166 14.05 21.28 6.32
N PRO A 167 13.18 20.98 7.29
CA PRO A 167 13.37 19.98 8.35
C PRO A 167 12.83 18.57 8.03
N TYR A 168 12.23 18.33 6.85
CA TYR A 168 11.43 17.11 6.58
C TYR A 168 12.27 15.84 6.40
N HIS A 169 13.54 15.95 5.94
CA HIS A 169 14.48 14.84 5.77
C HIS A 169 13.98 13.65 4.91
N ILE A 170 13.13 13.92 3.96
CA ILE A 170 12.63 12.94 2.99
C ILE A 170 13.67 12.75 1.87
N ARG A 171 13.69 11.59 1.23
CA ARG A 171 14.68 11.24 0.20
C ARG A 171 14.05 10.97 -1.16
N GLY A 172 12.92 11.59 -1.47
CA GLY A 172 12.21 11.42 -2.73
C GLY A 172 11.91 9.96 -3.04
N CYS A 173 12.44 9.42 -4.14
CA CYS A 173 12.31 8.02 -4.52
C CYS A 173 13.13 7.03 -3.65
N ASN A 174 13.97 7.53 -2.74
CA ASN A 174 14.75 6.69 -1.83
C ASN A 174 14.11 6.57 -0.44
N GLY A 175 12.83 6.89 -0.32
CA GLY A 175 12.04 6.71 0.88
C GLY A 175 11.76 7.98 1.68
N GLY A 176 10.75 7.89 2.55
CA GLY A 176 10.30 8.95 3.43
C GLY A 176 9.38 8.42 4.51
N LEU A 177 8.93 9.31 5.41
CA LEU A 177 7.94 9.03 6.45
C LEU A 177 6.67 9.84 6.20
N MET A 178 5.52 9.27 6.52
CA MET A 178 4.23 9.93 6.39
C MET A 178 4.14 11.16 7.27
N ASP A 179 4.68 11.10 8.49
CA ASP A 179 4.75 12.24 9.42
C ASP A 179 5.53 13.41 8.86
N SER A 180 6.65 13.11 8.19
CA SER A 180 7.43 14.14 7.50
C SER A 180 6.65 14.78 6.35
N ALA A 181 5.88 13.97 5.61
CA ALA A 181 4.98 14.48 4.57
C ALA A 181 3.87 15.36 5.15
N PHE A 182 3.27 14.96 6.27
CA PHE A 182 2.27 15.79 6.95
C PHE A 182 2.86 17.11 7.42
N ASN A 183 4.07 17.12 7.99
CA ASN A 183 4.76 18.36 8.37
C ASN A 183 5.00 19.29 7.17
N TYR A 184 5.44 18.73 6.01
CA TYR A 184 5.54 19.52 4.78
C TYR A 184 4.19 20.17 4.41
N VAL A 185 3.11 19.39 4.43
CA VAL A 185 1.77 19.90 4.06
C VAL A 185 1.21 20.89 5.09
N MET A 186 1.59 20.78 6.36
CA MET A 186 1.27 21.82 7.38
C MET A 186 1.95 23.14 7.06
N ASP A 187 3.17 23.13 6.55
CA ASP A 187 3.90 24.35 6.27
C ASP A 187 3.52 24.98 4.91
N HIS A 188 3.42 24.18 3.86
CA HIS A 188 3.32 24.61 2.46
C HIS A 188 1.94 24.42 1.84
N GLY A 189 1.14 23.48 2.36
CA GLY A 189 -0.04 22.95 1.66
C GLY A 189 0.36 21.93 0.61
N LEU A 190 -0.60 21.50 -0.21
CA LEU A 190 -0.38 20.50 -1.26
C LEU A 190 -1.23 20.81 -2.49
N CYS A 191 -0.65 20.67 -3.66
CA CYS A 191 -1.29 20.88 -4.96
C CYS A 191 -2.21 19.70 -5.34
N ASP A 192 -3.10 19.96 -6.27
CA ASP A 192 -3.89 18.93 -6.96
C ASP A 192 -2.97 18.07 -7.84
N ASP A 193 -3.22 16.77 -7.89
CA ASP A 193 -2.47 15.82 -8.72
C ASP A 193 -2.43 16.21 -10.20
N LYS A 194 -3.53 16.75 -10.75
CA LYS A 194 -3.56 17.22 -12.15
C LYS A 194 -2.71 18.45 -12.41
N ASP A 195 -2.46 19.30 -11.39
CA ASP A 195 -1.64 20.51 -11.50
C ASP A 195 -0.14 20.18 -11.29
N TYR A 196 0.16 19.04 -10.62
CA TYR A 196 1.50 18.53 -10.41
C TYR A 196 1.50 16.99 -10.50
N PRO A 197 1.42 16.44 -11.73
CA PRO A 197 1.20 15.01 -11.97
C PRO A 197 2.38 14.14 -11.58
N TYR A 198 2.09 12.90 -11.18
CA TYR A 198 3.09 11.90 -10.80
C TYR A 198 3.83 11.35 -12.03
N ASP A 199 5.17 11.28 -11.98
CA ASP A 199 6.02 10.77 -13.05
C ASP A 199 7.02 9.69 -12.61
N ALA A 200 6.91 9.19 -11.39
CA ALA A 200 7.70 8.09 -10.81
C ALA A 200 9.22 8.32 -10.78
N LYS A 201 9.67 9.55 -10.71
CA LYS A 201 11.09 9.91 -10.56
C LYS A 201 11.23 11.20 -9.75
N GLU A 202 12.36 11.37 -9.11
CA GLU A 202 12.70 12.60 -8.41
C GLU A 202 13.15 13.68 -9.39
N SER A 203 12.60 14.88 -9.23
CA SER A 203 12.87 16.03 -10.08
C SER A 203 13.09 17.28 -9.23
N GLU A 204 13.45 18.40 -9.88
CA GLU A 204 13.53 19.70 -9.21
C GLU A 204 12.14 20.16 -8.75
N CYS A 205 12.07 20.69 -7.52
CA CYS A 205 10.81 21.14 -6.93
C CYS A 205 10.15 22.27 -7.75
N LYS A 206 8.87 22.08 -8.09
CA LYS A 206 8.06 23.01 -8.88
C LYS A 206 6.85 23.55 -8.12
N SER A 207 6.86 23.50 -6.78
CA SER A 207 5.71 23.93 -5.95
C SER A 207 5.24 25.36 -6.24
N GLY A 208 6.14 26.25 -6.65
CA GLY A 208 5.79 27.61 -7.07
C GLY A 208 4.98 27.71 -8.38
N GLN A 209 4.81 26.61 -9.13
CA GLN A 209 4.06 26.57 -10.40
C GLN A 209 2.60 26.15 -10.21
N CYS A 210 2.22 25.65 -9.04
CA CYS A 210 0.85 25.31 -8.71
C CYS A 210 0.39 26.06 -7.45
N LYS A 211 -0.93 26.17 -7.27
CA LYS A 211 -1.52 26.74 -6.07
C LYS A 211 -2.00 25.62 -5.15
N PRO A 212 -1.52 25.55 -3.91
CA PRO A 212 -2.00 24.56 -2.95
C PRO A 212 -3.53 24.54 -2.86
N LYS A 213 -4.12 23.35 -2.87
CA LYS A 213 -5.56 23.11 -2.78
C LYS A 213 -5.99 22.65 -1.40
N VAL A 214 -5.06 22.11 -0.63
CA VAL A 214 -5.29 21.67 0.74
C VAL A 214 -4.12 22.11 1.61
N LYS A 215 -4.40 22.37 2.87
CA LYS A 215 -3.42 22.61 3.93
C LYS A 215 -4.00 22.05 5.21
N ILE A 216 -3.29 21.13 5.83
CA ILE A 216 -3.67 20.56 7.13
C ILE A 216 -3.08 21.43 8.26
N SER A 217 -3.64 21.36 9.45
CA SER A 217 -3.18 22.15 10.60
C SER A 217 -2.40 21.33 11.61
N LYS A 218 -2.62 20.00 11.65
CA LYS A 218 -2.00 19.06 12.60
C LYS A 218 -1.84 17.67 12.00
N CYS A 219 -1.02 16.87 12.65
CA CYS A 219 -1.01 15.42 12.51
C CYS A 219 -0.93 14.75 13.88
N TYR A 220 -1.36 13.49 13.96
CA TYR A 220 -1.41 12.72 15.19
C TYR A 220 -0.80 11.34 15.00
N ASP A 221 0.03 10.93 15.97
CA ASP A 221 0.54 9.58 16.11
C ASP A 221 -0.43 8.74 16.95
N VAL A 222 -0.82 7.59 16.43
CA VAL A 222 -1.56 6.60 17.18
C VAL A 222 -0.59 5.82 18.07
N ALA A 223 -1.02 5.47 19.28
CA ALA A 223 -0.18 4.70 20.20
C ALA A 223 0.35 3.42 19.52
N PRO A 224 1.67 3.23 19.41
CA PRO A 224 2.28 2.11 18.72
C PRO A 224 1.92 0.78 19.38
N ASN A 225 1.86 -0.28 18.58
CA ASN A 225 1.56 -1.64 19.01
C ASN A 225 0.18 -1.78 19.68
N ASN A 226 -0.76 -0.88 19.35
CA ASN A 226 -2.10 -0.87 19.96
C ASN A 226 -3.18 -0.86 18.86
N GLN A 227 -3.66 -2.06 18.52
CA GLN A 227 -4.66 -2.22 17.46
C GLN A 227 -6.03 -1.64 17.82
N ILE A 228 -6.36 -1.52 19.12
CA ILE A 228 -7.59 -0.84 19.55
C ILE A 228 -7.50 0.66 19.28
N GLU A 229 -6.37 1.30 19.57
CA GLU A 229 -6.20 2.73 19.24
C GLU A 229 -6.17 2.95 17.73
N LEU A 230 -5.54 2.06 16.94
CA LEU A 230 -5.62 2.09 15.48
C LEU A 230 -7.07 1.96 14.99
N LYS A 231 -7.87 1.04 15.56
CA LYS A 231 -9.29 0.88 15.21
C LYS A 231 -10.10 2.16 15.50
N LYS A 232 -9.81 2.85 16.62
CA LYS A 232 -10.40 4.14 16.93
C LYS A 232 -10.05 5.20 15.90
N ALA A 233 -8.78 5.31 15.53
CA ALA A 233 -8.32 6.24 14.51
C ALA A 233 -8.99 5.96 13.15
N VAL A 234 -8.98 4.70 12.70
CA VAL A 234 -9.61 4.28 11.43
C VAL A 234 -11.13 4.48 11.45
N SER A 235 -11.78 4.42 12.61
CA SER A 235 -13.21 4.72 12.72
C SER A 235 -13.55 6.20 12.46
N MET A 236 -12.56 7.09 12.51
CA MET A 236 -12.72 8.53 12.25
C MET A 236 -12.35 8.92 10.82
N GLN A 237 -11.33 8.30 10.25
CA GLN A 237 -10.78 8.62 8.91
C GLN A 237 -9.80 7.53 8.42
N PRO A 238 -9.39 7.54 7.13
CA PRO A 238 -8.24 6.77 6.66
C PRO A 238 -6.95 7.13 7.41
N VAL A 239 -6.11 6.11 7.71
CA VAL A 239 -4.91 6.24 8.55
C VAL A 239 -3.69 5.70 7.81
N SER A 240 -2.62 6.48 7.77
CA SER A 240 -1.33 6.06 7.23
C SER A 240 -0.65 5.06 8.17
N VAL A 241 -0.10 3.97 7.61
CA VAL A 241 0.64 2.95 8.36
C VAL A 241 1.86 2.50 7.57
N ALA A 242 2.83 1.92 8.25
CA ALA A 242 3.92 1.18 7.64
C ALA A 242 3.75 -0.33 7.89
N ILE A 243 4.17 -1.15 6.93
CA ILE A 243 4.11 -2.61 7.02
C ILE A 243 5.39 -3.24 6.47
N GLU A 244 5.63 -4.52 6.78
CA GLU A 244 6.56 -5.37 6.03
C GLU A 244 5.83 -5.96 4.83
N ALA A 245 6.27 -5.61 3.63
CA ALA A 245 5.64 -6.01 2.36
C ALA A 245 6.62 -6.73 1.41
N ASP A 246 7.88 -6.95 1.77
CA ASP A 246 8.93 -7.49 0.90
C ASP A 246 8.90 -9.03 0.77
N THR A 247 7.88 -9.67 1.31
CA THR A 247 7.75 -11.13 1.30
C THR A 247 7.17 -11.67 0.00
N ARG A 248 7.48 -12.94 -0.30
CA ARG A 248 6.94 -13.63 -1.48
C ARG A 248 5.42 -13.79 -1.44
N TYR A 249 4.83 -13.88 -0.25
CA TYR A 249 3.38 -13.93 -0.08
C TYR A 249 2.74 -12.60 -0.46
N PHE A 250 3.29 -11.50 0.06
CA PHE A 250 2.79 -10.16 -0.25
C PHE A 250 2.99 -9.81 -1.73
N GLN A 251 4.16 -10.15 -2.30
CA GLN A 251 4.44 -10.02 -3.74
C GLN A 251 3.33 -10.63 -4.61
N SER A 252 2.85 -11.82 -4.24
CA SER A 252 1.90 -12.61 -5.04
C SER A 252 0.46 -12.56 -4.52
N TYR A 253 0.15 -11.74 -3.49
CA TYR A 253 -1.18 -11.66 -2.90
C TYR A 253 -2.27 -11.40 -3.95
N LYS A 254 -3.41 -12.14 -3.82
CA LYS A 254 -4.55 -11.99 -4.73
C LYS A 254 -5.84 -11.65 -4.00
N SER A 255 -6.22 -12.40 -2.95
CA SER A 255 -7.46 -12.18 -2.21
C SER A 255 -7.47 -12.90 -0.86
N GLY A 256 -8.44 -12.56 -0.01
CA GLY A 256 -8.61 -13.12 1.33
C GLY A 256 -7.78 -12.37 2.39
N VAL A 257 -7.75 -12.88 3.62
CA VAL A 257 -7.11 -12.20 4.75
C VAL A 257 -5.70 -12.72 4.99
N LEU A 258 -4.68 -11.87 4.78
CA LEU A 258 -3.28 -12.19 5.12
C LEU A 258 -3.12 -12.39 6.63
N THR A 259 -2.56 -13.52 7.01
CA THR A 259 -2.29 -13.90 8.40
C THR A 259 -0.79 -13.80 8.72
N SER A 260 -0.42 -14.02 9.98
CA SER A 260 0.96 -13.86 10.49
C SER A 260 2.04 -14.69 9.76
N GLU A 261 1.66 -15.69 8.98
CA GLU A 261 2.60 -16.45 8.16
C GLU A 261 3.08 -15.71 6.91
N ALA A 262 2.36 -14.65 6.51
CA ALA A 262 2.62 -13.94 5.25
C ALA A 262 3.75 -12.93 5.35
N CYS A 263 4.04 -12.39 6.53
CA CYS A 263 5.02 -11.33 6.75
C CYS A 263 5.52 -11.31 8.19
N GLY A 264 6.67 -10.68 8.44
CA GLY A 264 7.18 -10.32 9.77
C GLY A 264 6.79 -8.89 10.13
N THR A 265 7.72 -8.15 10.74
CA THR A 265 7.51 -6.78 11.24
C THR A 265 8.69 -5.84 10.90
N ASP A 266 9.52 -6.21 9.91
CA ASP A 266 10.60 -5.35 9.43
C ASP A 266 10.07 -4.32 8.42
N LEU A 267 9.46 -3.25 8.93
CA LEU A 267 8.73 -2.25 8.14
C LEU A 267 9.54 -1.72 6.96
N ASP A 268 8.96 -1.75 5.76
CA ASP A 268 9.60 -1.34 4.51
C ASP A 268 8.66 -0.65 3.51
N HIS A 269 7.36 -0.56 3.81
CA HIS A 269 6.36 -0.05 2.89
C HIS A 269 5.27 0.78 3.57
N GLY A 270 5.04 1.99 3.05
CA GLY A 270 3.94 2.86 3.51
C GLY A 270 2.64 2.58 2.77
N VAL A 271 1.54 2.34 3.49
CA VAL A 271 0.22 2.06 2.95
C VAL A 271 -0.87 2.80 3.73
N LEU A 272 -2.13 2.69 3.30
CA LEU A 272 -3.25 3.40 3.90
C LEU A 272 -4.33 2.43 4.40
N VAL A 273 -4.62 2.43 5.70
CA VAL A 273 -5.79 1.71 6.25
C VAL A 273 -7.04 2.54 5.94
N VAL A 274 -7.94 1.97 5.15
CA VAL A 274 -9.18 2.63 4.70
C VAL A 274 -10.43 2.00 5.30
N GLY A 275 -10.27 1.06 6.21
CA GLY A 275 -11.40 0.42 6.87
C GLY A 275 -10.99 -0.82 7.66
N TYR A 276 -11.97 -1.47 8.21
CA TYR A 276 -11.85 -2.76 8.87
C TYR A 276 -13.20 -3.49 8.86
N GLY A 277 -13.15 -4.80 9.01
CA GLY A 277 -14.34 -5.65 9.03
C GLY A 277 -14.00 -7.08 9.44
N SER A 278 -14.86 -8.03 9.06
CA SER A 278 -14.67 -9.46 9.28
C SER A 278 -15.08 -10.24 8.02
N GLU A 279 -14.31 -11.25 7.63
CA GLU A 279 -14.58 -12.16 6.52
C GLU A 279 -14.32 -13.59 6.97
N ASP A 280 -15.29 -14.47 6.79
CA ASP A 280 -15.22 -15.88 7.18
C ASP A 280 -14.79 -16.11 8.64
N GLY A 281 -15.16 -15.17 9.53
CA GLY A 281 -14.84 -15.22 10.96
C GLY A 281 -13.44 -14.70 11.31
N VAL A 282 -12.70 -14.16 10.35
CA VAL A 282 -11.41 -13.50 10.55
C VAL A 282 -11.59 -12.01 10.44
N ASP A 283 -11.23 -11.28 11.49
CA ASP A 283 -11.23 -9.83 11.49
C ASP A 283 -10.05 -9.30 10.67
N PHE A 284 -10.24 -8.20 9.93
CA PHE A 284 -9.21 -7.64 9.06
C PHE A 284 -9.15 -6.12 9.07
N TRP A 285 -7.99 -5.59 8.71
CA TRP A 285 -7.77 -4.24 8.22
C TRP A 285 -7.91 -4.22 6.71
N LEU A 286 -8.70 -3.28 6.15
CA LEU A 286 -8.77 -3.01 4.73
C LEU A 286 -7.72 -1.96 4.37
N VAL A 287 -6.74 -2.35 3.56
CA VAL A 287 -5.56 -1.53 3.27
C VAL A 287 -5.48 -1.21 1.78
N LYS A 288 -5.37 0.08 1.43
CA LYS A 288 -5.10 0.56 0.08
C LYS A 288 -3.60 0.56 -0.16
N ASN A 289 -3.17 -0.08 -1.26
CA ASN A 289 -1.78 -0.09 -1.73
C ASN A 289 -1.58 0.91 -2.89
N SER A 290 -0.33 1.09 -3.32
CA SER A 290 0.09 1.98 -4.40
C SER A 290 0.80 1.24 -5.55
N TRP A 291 0.33 0.01 -5.88
CA TRP A 291 0.91 -0.84 -6.93
C TRP A 291 -0.09 -1.15 -8.04
N SER A 292 -0.89 -0.17 -8.48
CA SER A 292 -1.97 -0.34 -9.47
C SER A 292 -3.10 -1.26 -8.98
N SER A 293 -4.27 -1.16 -9.61
CA SER A 293 -5.41 -2.05 -9.37
C SER A 293 -5.21 -3.48 -9.88
N SER A 294 -4.12 -3.75 -10.59
CA SER A 294 -3.78 -5.11 -11.06
C SER A 294 -3.20 -6.00 -9.96
N TRP A 295 -2.74 -5.44 -8.84
CA TRP A 295 -2.27 -6.17 -7.68
C TRP A 295 -3.40 -6.36 -6.65
N GLY A 296 -3.41 -7.53 -5.98
CA GLY A 296 -4.33 -7.81 -4.87
C GLY A 296 -5.81 -7.81 -5.26
N GLU A 297 -6.66 -7.32 -4.36
CA GLU A 297 -8.10 -7.11 -4.57
C GLU A 297 -8.33 -5.70 -5.13
N ASP A 298 -8.17 -5.52 -6.44
CA ASP A 298 -8.28 -4.23 -7.12
C ASP A 298 -7.36 -3.14 -6.51
N GLY A 299 -6.15 -3.54 -6.08
CA GLY A 299 -5.15 -2.68 -5.44
C GLY A 299 -5.25 -2.60 -3.92
N PHE A 300 -6.16 -3.36 -3.31
CA PHE A 300 -6.32 -3.46 -1.86
C PHE A 300 -5.83 -4.81 -1.33
N VAL A 301 -5.56 -4.84 -0.02
CA VAL A 301 -5.25 -6.05 0.73
C VAL A 301 -5.98 -6.05 2.06
N LYS A 302 -6.41 -7.24 2.49
CA LYS A 302 -6.92 -7.47 3.84
C LYS A 302 -5.82 -8.07 4.69
N ILE A 303 -5.54 -7.48 5.83
CA ILE A 303 -4.52 -7.93 6.79
C ILE A 303 -5.24 -8.26 8.09
N GLU A 304 -4.97 -9.44 8.67
CA GLU A 304 -5.60 -9.89 9.89
C GLU A 304 -5.48 -8.85 11.01
N ARG A 305 -6.60 -8.59 11.68
CA ARG A 305 -6.74 -7.67 12.80
C ARG A 305 -7.04 -8.44 14.09
N THR A 306 -6.37 -8.05 15.14
CA THR A 306 -6.72 -8.47 16.49
C THR A 306 -7.06 -7.23 17.31
N ASP A 307 -7.86 -7.37 18.38
CA ASP A 307 -8.15 -6.26 19.28
C ASP A 307 -7.11 -6.21 20.43
N SER A 308 -5.83 -6.42 20.10
CA SER A 308 -4.72 -6.40 21.04
C SER A 308 -4.27 -4.97 21.36
N THR A 309 -3.96 -4.70 22.63
CA THR A 309 -3.38 -3.44 23.11
C THR A 309 -1.86 -3.48 23.23
N ASN A 310 -1.23 -4.63 22.92
CA ASN A 310 0.22 -4.81 22.99
C ASN A 310 0.66 -5.81 21.91
N SER A 311 0.49 -5.42 20.64
CA SER A 311 0.89 -6.24 19.49
C SER A 311 1.19 -5.34 18.30
N GLU A 312 2.30 -5.61 17.63
CA GLU A 312 2.71 -4.98 16.37
C GLU A 312 1.67 -5.19 15.26
N GLY A 313 0.80 -6.20 15.42
CA GLY A 313 -0.13 -6.63 14.39
C GLY A 313 0.54 -7.41 13.27
N VAL A 314 -0.26 -8.06 12.44
CA VAL A 314 0.25 -8.77 11.27
C VAL A 314 0.91 -7.76 10.33
N CYS A 315 2.08 -8.12 9.76
CA CYS A 315 2.95 -7.26 8.97
C CYS A 315 3.45 -5.98 9.69
N GLY A 316 3.35 -5.88 11.02
CA GLY A 316 3.76 -4.70 11.78
C GLY A 316 2.81 -3.50 11.66
N ILE A 317 1.58 -3.70 11.18
CA ILE A 317 0.63 -2.64 10.81
C ILE A 317 0.31 -1.64 11.93
N ALA A 318 0.45 -2.03 13.19
CA ALA A 318 0.19 -1.18 14.36
C ALA A 318 1.43 -0.52 14.94
N MET A 319 2.60 -0.60 14.29
CA MET A 319 3.85 -0.08 14.85
C MET A 319 3.99 1.44 14.69
N GLU A 320 3.60 2.00 13.54
CA GLU A 320 3.80 3.42 13.20
C GLU A 320 2.56 4.03 12.49
N PRO A 321 1.37 4.01 13.12
CA PRO A 321 0.19 4.62 12.51
C PRO A 321 0.14 6.12 12.81
N SER A 322 -0.18 6.93 11.78
CA SER A 322 -0.38 8.38 11.93
C SER A 322 -1.46 8.91 10.99
N TYR A 323 -2.02 10.08 11.30
CA TYR A 323 -3.06 10.68 10.48
C TYR A 323 -3.09 12.21 10.58
N PRO A 324 -3.49 12.90 9.47
CA PRO A 324 -3.59 14.37 9.44
C PRO A 324 -4.94 14.88 9.98
N SER A 325 -4.98 16.18 10.32
CA SER A 325 -6.20 16.89 10.75
C SER A 325 -6.24 18.33 10.26
N PHE A 326 -7.42 18.87 10.07
CA PHE A 326 -7.68 20.29 9.81
C PHE A 326 -7.80 21.10 11.09
#